data_706f969a518e1d304625625562a962e4
#
_entry.id   706f969a518e1d304625625562a962e4
#
_cell.length_a   1.000
_cell.length_b   1.000
_cell.length_c   1.000
_cell.angle_alpha   90.00
_cell.angle_beta   90.00
_cell.angle_gamma   90.00
#
_symmetry.space_group_name_H-M   'P 1'
#
loop_
_entity.id
_entity.type
_entity.pdbx_description
1 polymer ?
#
loop_
_entity_poly.entity_id
_entity_poly.type
_entity_poly.pdbx_seq_one_letter_code
_entity_poly.pdbx_strand_id
1 'polypeptide(L)'
;MKSILKITLTSAFIFLLSFNSNAQSSKYKCMLQMNNYMGEGAYIVVSLINPKGEYEKTLYVMGDDKKWYKSLKEWNKFQTSKPADISAKTGASVTGGDRSITTIEIEDSKINKGYKLRFESAVEDQKYYVSDLEIPLTTQGLADKTEGKGYIRYVRLNKI
;
A
#
# COMPACT_ATOMS: atom_id res chain seq x y z
N MET A 1 -17.78 53.35 -2.24
CA MET A 1 -17.20 52.49 -1.16
C MET A 1 -18.04 51.27 -0.78
N LYS A 2 -19.37 51.36 -0.64
CA LYS A 2 -20.21 50.20 -0.23
C LYS A 2 -20.26 49.04 -1.24
N SER A 3 -20.11 49.30 -2.54
CA SER A 3 -20.15 48.26 -3.61
C SER A 3 -18.85 47.43 -3.68
N ILE A 4 -17.70 48.06 -3.45
CA ILE A 4 -16.38 47.38 -3.49
C ILE A 4 -16.27 46.40 -2.31
N LEU A 5 -16.77 46.77 -1.14
CA LEU A 5 -16.76 45.91 0.03
C LEU A 5 -17.61 44.64 -0.14
N LYS A 6 -18.72 44.72 -0.89
CA LYS A 6 -19.58 43.55 -1.19
C LYS A 6 -18.91 42.58 -2.15
N ILE A 7 -18.17 43.07 -3.15
CA ILE A 7 -17.45 42.24 -4.15
C ILE A 7 -16.32 41.49 -3.48
N THR A 8 -15.55 42.12 -2.60
CA THR A 8 -14.46 41.47 -1.85
C THR A 8 -14.95 40.37 -0.91
N LEU A 9 -16.09 40.58 -0.25
CA LEU A 9 -16.66 39.58 0.65
C LEU A 9 -17.16 38.34 -0.10
N THR A 10 -17.80 38.50 -1.28
CA THR A 10 -18.27 37.42 -2.15
C THR A 10 -17.12 36.60 -2.71
N SER A 11 -16.00 37.29 -3.12
CA SER A 11 -14.82 36.61 -3.62
C SER A 11 -14.12 35.75 -2.54
N ALA A 12 -14.05 36.23 -1.29
CA ALA A 12 -13.48 35.48 -0.17
C ALA A 12 -14.32 34.24 0.19
N PHE A 13 -15.63 34.31 0.06
CA PHE A 13 -16.53 33.18 0.36
C PHE A 13 -16.44 32.06 -0.69
N ILE A 14 -16.22 32.37 -1.97
CA ILE A 14 -16.01 31.38 -3.03
C ILE A 14 -14.68 30.64 -2.82
N PHE A 15 -13.65 31.29 -2.30
CA PHE A 15 -12.34 30.68 -2.06
C PHE A 15 -12.37 29.65 -0.89
N LEU A 16 -13.28 29.82 0.07
CA LEU A 16 -13.42 28.91 1.22
C LEU A 16 -14.15 27.60 0.89
N LEU A 17 -14.85 27.51 -0.25
CA LEU A 17 -15.58 26.30 -0.66
C LEU A 17 -14.72 25.29 -1.43
N SER A 18 -13.46 25.63 -1.75
CA SER A 18 -12.63 24.83 -2.66
C SER A 18 -11.80 23.73 -1.99
N PHE A 19 -11.89 23.51 -0.68
CA PHE A 19 -10.98 22.60 0.04
C PHE A 19 -11.56 21.28 0.53
N ASN A 20 -12.76 20.91 0.13
CA ASN A 20 -13.27 19.57 0.41
C ASN A 20 -13.01 18.62 -0.76
N SER A 21 -11.74 18.41 -1.11
CA SER A 21 -11.34 17.28 -1.93
C SER A 21 -11.39 16.02 -1.05
N ASN A 22 -12.55 15.41 -0.92
CA ASN A 22 -12.64 14.04 -0.45
C ASN A 22 -11.84 13.18 -1.44
N ALA A 23 -10.65 12.76 -1.05
CA ALA A 23 -9.85 11.84 -1.84
C ALA A 23 -10.65 10.54 -1.97
N GLN A 24 -11.32 10.35 -3.11
CA GLN A 24 -12.03 9.13 -3.41
C GLN A 24 -11.05 7.97 -3.42
N SER A 25 -11.37 6.92 -2.67
CA SER A 25 -10.58 5.69 -2.62
C SER A 25 -11.41 4.53 -3.14
N SER A 26 -10.78 3.67 -3.92
CA SER A 26 -11.35 2.41 -4.37
C SER A 26 -10.80 1.26 -3.56
N LYS A 27 -11.65 0.29 -3.27
CA LYS A 27 -11.27 -0.95 -2.59
C LYS A 27 -10.90 -2.01 -3.62
N TYR A 28 -9.81 -2.73 -3.32
CA TYR A 28 -9.33 -3.83 -4.13
C TYR A 28 -9.16 -5.08 -3.28
N LYS A 29 -9.77 -6.16 -3.73
CA LYS A 29 -9.46 -7.50 -3.23
C LYS A 29 -8.08 -7.90 -3.73
N CYS A 30 -7.11 -7.99 -2.83
CA CYS A 30 -5.74 -8.40 -3.10
C CYS A 30 -5.61 -9.90 -2.83
N MET A 31 -5.45 -10.69 -3.87
CA MET A 31 -5.18 -12.11 -3.79
C MET A 31 -3.69 -12.34 -4.04
N LEU A 32 -3.01 -12.89 -3.03
CA LEU A 32 -1.59 -13.20 -3.04
C LEU A 32 -1.41 -14.71 -2.95
N GLN A 33 -0.65 -15.31 -3.87
CA GLN A 33 -0.27 -16.72 -3.86
C GLN A 33 1.22 -16.83 -3.54
N MET A 34 1.57 -17.69 -2.59
CA MET A 34 2.96 -17.96 -2.23
C MET A 34 3.58 -19.03 -3.12
N ASN A 35 4.90 -18.94 -3.31
CA ASN A 35 5.70 -20.06 -3.77
C ASN A 35 5.73 -21.18 -2.71
N ASN A 36 6.01 -22.41 -3.13
CA ASN A 36 6.35 -23.47 -2.20
C ASN A 36 7.77 -23.21 -1.67
N TYR A 37 7.87 -22.72 -0.44
CA TYR A 37 9.13 -22.60 0.29
C TYR A 37 8.99 -23.35 1.62
N MET A 38 10.12 -23.74 2.21
CA MET A 38 10.15 -24.42 3.51
C MET A 38 10.50 -23.41 4.60
N GLY A 39 9.83 -23.49 5.75
CA GLY A 39 10.07 -22.60 6.90
C GLY A 39 8.79 -21.97 7.44
N GLU A 40 8.98 -21.01 8.31
CA GLU A 40 7.90 -20.29 8.99
C GLU A 40 7.08 -19.42 8.01
N GLY A 41 5.91 -18.98 8.45
CA GLY A 41 5.06 -18.09 7.67
C GLY A 41 5.76 -16.77 7.30
N ALA A 42 5.70 -16.40 6.04
CA ALA A 42 6.30 -15.16 5.56
C ALA A 42 5.57 -13.94 6.13
N TYR A 43 6.34 -12.98 6.59
CA TYR A 43 5.89 -11.63 6.86
C TYR A 43 5.93 -10.84 5.55
N ILE A 44 4.81 -10.23 5.18
CA ILE A 44 4.68 -9.48 3.94
C ILE A 44 4.04 -8.13 4.23
N VAL A 45 4.62 -7.08 3.68
CA VAL A 45 4.01 -5.74 3.74
C VAL A 45 3.69 -5.23 2.35
N VAL A 46 2.52 -4.64 2.21
CA VAL A 46 2.07 -3.92 1.02
C VAL A 46 2.19 -2.43 1.30
N SER A 47 3.07 -1.77 0.60
CA SER A 47 3.33 -0.34 0.73
C SER A 47 2.98 0.43 -0.54
N LEU A 48 2.48 1.66 -0.37
CA LEU A 48 2.37 2.64 -1.44
C LEU A 48 3.71 3.38 -1.57
N ILE A 49 4.28 3.35 -2.77
CA ILE A 49 5.53 4.03 -3.11
C ILE A 49 5.21 5.19 -4.05
N ASN A 50 5.72 6.38 -3.73
CA ASN A 50 5.51 7.58 -4.52
C ASN A 50 6.39 7.59 -5.80
N PRO A 51 6.17 8.54 -6.74
CA PRO A 51 6.95 8.62 -7.98
C PRO A 51 8.46 8.87 -7.79
N LYS A 52 8.89 9.32 -6.59
CA LYS A 52 10.31 9.47 -6.23
C LYS A 52 10.94 8.18 -5.71
N GLY A 53 10.15 7.10 -5.56
CA GLY A 53 10.60 5.83 -5.02
C GLY A 53 10.58 5.73 -3.49
N GLU A 54 9.97 6.68 -2.81
CA GLU A 54 9.89 6.75 -1.35
C GLU A 54 8.61 6.09 -0.83
N TYR A 55 8.68 5.52 0.39
CA TYR A 55 7.49 5.02 1.08
C TYR A 55 6.56 6.17 1.45
N GLU A 56 5.29 6.03 1.12
CA GLU A 56 4.27 7.02 1.47
C GLU A 56 3.29 6.49 2.52
N LYS A 57 2.84 5.24 2.37
CA LYS A 57 1.80 4.66 3.23
C LYS A 57 1.90 3.15 3.29
N THR A 58 1.68 2.58 4.48
CA THR A 58 1.42 1.15 4.64
C THR A 58 -0.04 0.86 4.31
N LEU A 59 -0.29 -0.06 3.41
CA LEU A 59 -1.64 -0.47 3.02
C LEU A 59 -2.10 -1.73 3.75
N TYR A 60 -1.21 -2.71 3.93
CA TYR A 60 -1.50 -3.94 4.67
C TYR A 60 -0.22 -4.64 5.15
N VAL A 61 -0.31 -5.36 6.25
CA VAL A 61 0.76 -6.21 6.78
C VAL A 61 0.22 -7.62 7.01
N MET A 62 0.86 -8.62 6.44
CA MET A 62 0.63 -10.03 6.73
C MET A 62 1.71 -10.47 7.73
N GLY A 63 1.33 -10.61 8.99
CA GLY A 63 2.19 -10.86 10.13
C GLY A 63 1.73 -10.02 11.33
N ASP A 64 1.17 -10.66 12.35
CA ASP A 64 0.54 -10.02 13.50
C ASP A 64 1.48 -9.83 14.71
N ASP A 65 2.60 -10.54 14.75
CA ASP A 65 3.59 -10.41 15.83
C ASP A 65 4.64 -9.34 15.50
N LYS A 66 4.51 -8.18 16.14
CA LYS A 66 5.37 -7.01 15.93
C LYS A 66 6.86 -7.27 16.16
N LYS A 67 7.24 -8.29 16.94
CA LYS A 67 8.67 -8.62 17.19
C LYS A 67 9.40 -8.97 15.90
N TRP A 68 8.70 -9.47 14.88
CA TRP A 68 9.26 -9.88 13.60
C TRP A 68 9.28 -8.77 12.53
N TYR A 69 8.67 -7.61 12.78
CA TYR A 69 8.65 -6.49 11.83
C TYR A 69 10.05 -6.02 11.44
N LYS A 70 11.04 -6.21 12.30
CA LYS A 70 12.46 -5.93 12.01
C LYS A 70 13.03 -6.75 10.84
N SER A 71 12.42 -7.89 10.49
CA SER A 71 12.83 -8.68 9.31
C SER A 71 12.48 -8.00 7.99
N LEU A 72 11.42 -7.17 7.96
CA LEU A 72 11.04 -6.30 6.84
C LEU A 72 11.83 -4.97 6.92
N LYS A 73 13.14 -5.04 6.68
CA LYS A 73 14.14 -4.03 7.08
C LYS A 73 13.82 -2.63 6.59
N GLU A 74 13.50 -2.45 5.31
CA GLU A 74 13.29 -1.12 4.73
C GLU A 74 11.94 -0.53 5.14
N TRP A 75 10.89 -1.32 5.10
CA TRP A 75 9.60 -0.88 5.62
C TRP A 75 9.66 -0.58 7.13
N ASN A 76 10.36 -1.37 7.93
CA ASN A 76 10.47 -1.14 9.36
C ASN A 76 11.17 0.19 9.67
N LYS A 77 12.18 0.59 8.88
CA LYS A 77 12.78 1.93 8.98
C LYS A 77 11.74 3.02 8.71
N PHE A 78 10.95 2.87 7.65
CA PHE A 78 9.87 3.82 7.33
C PHE A 78 8.85 3.89 8.45
N GLN A 79 8.32 2.75 8.90
CA GLN A 79 7.31 2.67 9.96
C GLN A 79 7.81 3.24 11.30
N THR A 80 9.09 3.10 11.60
CA THR A 80 9.71 3.67 12.79
C THR A 80 9.93 5.18 12.68
N SER A 81 10.30 5.66 11.49
CA SER A 81 10.54 7.10 11.25
C SER A 81 9.25 7.91 11.14
N LYS A 82 8.18 7.28 10.67
CA LYS A 82 6.82 7.85 10.51
C LYS A 82 5.79 6.89 11.08
N PRO A 83 5.68 6.79 12.42
CA PRO A 83 4.77 5.84 13.05
C PRO A 83 3.33 6.09 12.62
N ALA A 84 2.66 5.03 12.19
CA ALA A 84 1.24 5.03 11.86
C ALA A 84 0.56 3.84 12.54
N ASP A 85 -0.70 4.01 12.93
CA ASP A 85 -1.51 2.89 13.40
C ASP A 85 -1.85 1.98 12.23
N ILE A 86 -1.39 0.74 12.33
CA ILE A 86 -1.61 -0.32 11.34
C ILE A 86 -2.45 -1.47 11.87
N SER A 87 -2.99 -1.37 13.09
CA SER A 87 -3.73 -2.46 13.75
C SER A 87 -4.91 -2.98 12.91
N ALA A 88 -5.65 -2.06 12.28
CA ALA A 88 -6.75 -2.40 11.37
C ALA A 88 -6.29 -2.90 9.97
N LYS A 89 -4.98 -2.94 9.73
CA LYS A 89 -4.36 -3.33 8.44
C LYS A 89 -3.39 -4.49 8.61
N THR A 90 -3.59 -5.29 9.64
CA THR A 90 -2.68 -6.39 9.99
C THR A 90 -3.47 -7.70 10.04
N GLY A 91 -2.90 -8.74 9.47
CA GLY A 91 -3.40 -10.11 9.49
C GLY A 91 -2.28 -11.12 9.69
N ALA A 92 -2.61 -12.40 9.70
CA ALA A 92 -1.64 -13.49 9.90
C ALA A 92 -0.55 -13.52 8.82
N SER A 93 0.63 -14.07 9.17
CA SER A 93 1.68 -14.45 8.23
C SER A 93 1.20 -15.52 7.23
N VAL A 94 1.90 -15.70 6.11
CA VAL A 94 1.46 -16.58 5.03
C VAL A 94 2.49 -17.68 4.80
N THR A 95 2.04 -18.92 4.95
CA THR A 95 2.90 -20.12 4.79
C THR A 95 3.21 -20.39 3.31
N GLY A 96 4.32 -21.10 3.06
CA GLY A 96 4.69 -21.52 1.71
C GLY A 96 3.59 -22.37 1.05
N GLY A 97 3.27 -22.06 -0.20
CA GLY A 97 2.19 -22.69 -0.97
C GLY A 97 0.79 -22.14 -0.71
N ASP A 98 0.59 -21.39 0.39
CA ASP A 98 -0.71 -20.87 0.76
C ASP A 98 -1.12 -19.63 -0.05
N ARG A 99 -2.38 -19.27 0.10
CA ARG A 99 -3.00 -18.08 -0.49
C ARG A 99 -3.53 -17.17 0.60
N SER A 100 -3.23 -15.90 0.49
CA SER A 100 -3.86 -14.85 1.31
C SER A 100 -4.79 -13.99 0.46
N ILE A 101 -5.92 -13.61 1.06
CA ILE A 101 -6.89 -12.69 0.45
C ILE A 101 -7.15 -11.58 1.45
N THR A 102 -6.87 -10.35 1.06
CA THR A 102 -7.12 -9.16 1.87
C THR A 102 -7.73 -8.05 1.04
N THR A 103 -8.19 -7.00 1.70
CA THR A 103 -8.68 -5.78 1.03
C THR A 103 -7.71 -4.65 1.29
N ILE A 104 -7.30 -3.96 0.23
CA ILE A 104 -6.52 -2.73 0.30
C ILE A 104 -7.31 -1.56 -0.29
N GLU A 105 -7.08 -0.37 0.24
CA GLU A 105 -7.69 0.86 -0.26
C GLU A 105 -6.65 1.68 -1.01
N ILE A 106 -6.99 2.11 -2.22
CA ILE A 106 -6.13 2.90 -3.10
C ILE A 106 -6.85 4.20 -3.45
N GLU A 107 -6.18 5.32 -3.24
CA GLU A 107 -6.68 6.63 -3.62
C GLU A 107 -6.71 6.74 -5.15
N ASP A 108 -7.88 6.99 -5.73
CA ASP A 108 -8.09 7.03 -7.18
C ASP A 108 -7.23 8.12 -7.86
N SER A 109 -6.96 9.20 -7.15
CA SER A 109 -6.10 10.31 -7.61
C SER A 109 -4.64 9.91 -7.87
N LYS A 110 -4.18 8.76 -7.34
CA LYS A 110 -2.81 8.26 -7.50
C LYS A 110 -2.65 7.31 -8.68
N ILE A 111 -3.76 6.82 -9.23
CA ILE A 111 -3.74 5.93 -10.39
C ILE A 111 -3.26 6.70 -11.63
N ASN A 112 -2.36 6.11 -12.40
CA ASN A 112 -1.70 6.71 -13.58
C ASN A 112 -0.88 7.98 -13.26
N LYS A 113 -0.34 8.09 -12.02
CA LYS A 113 0.47 9.22 -11.55
C LYS A 113 1.90 8.83 -11.14
N GLY A 114 2.39 7.66 -11.61
CA GLY A 114 3.75 7.18 -11.34
C GLY A 114 3.93 6.51 -9.99
N TYR A 115 2.87 6.29 -9.23
CA TYR A 115 2.90 5.50 -8.00
C TYR A 115 3.02 4.01 -8.30
N LYS A 116 3.42 3.23 -7.29
CA LYS A 116 3.41 1.76 -7.35
C LYS A 116 3.09 1.15 -5.99
N LEU A 117 2.58 -0.07 -6.01
CA LEU A 117 2.51 -0.93 -4.84
C LEU A 117 3.80 -1.73 -4.77
N ARG A 118 4.42 -1.79 -3.59
CA ARG A 118 5.56 -2.65 -3.32
C ARG A 118 5.16 -3.70 -2.30
N PHE A 119 5.49 -4.93 -2.59
CA PHE A 119 5.37 -6.06 -1.69
C PHE A 119 6.76 -6.45 -1.23
N GLU A 120 7.03 -6.28 0.06
CA GLU A 120 8.22 -6.80 0.71
C GLU A 120 7.87 -8.12 1.39
N SER A 121 8.79 -9.08 1.37
CA SER A 121 8.59 -10.37 2.03
C SER A 121 9.84 -10.81 2.78
N ALA A 122 9.63 -11.40 3.96
CA ALA A 122 10.68 -11.96 4.79
C ALA A 122 10.19 -13.24 5.47
N VAL A 123 11.05 -14.23 5.60
CA VAL A 123 10.85 -15.45 6.38
C VAL A 123 11.94 -15.51 7.44
N GLU A 124 11.62 -16.02 8.64
CA GLU A 124 12.56 -16.14 9.73
C GLU A 124 13.80 -16.94 9.32
N ASP A 125 14.99 -16.41 9.67
CA ASP A 125 16.30 -16.97 9.32
C ASP A 125 16.56 -17.21 7.83
N GLN A 126 15.79 -16.58 6.96
CA GLN A 126 15.93 -16.69 5.51
C GLN A 126 16.10 -15.32 4.84
N LYS A 127 16.11 -15.31 3.52
CA LYS A 127 16.33 -14.11 2.72
C LYS A 127 15.18 -13.11 2.85
N TYR A 128 15.52 -11.84 2.96
CA TYR A 128 14.59 -10.72 2.84
C TYR A 128 14.57 -10.19 1.41
N TYR A 129 13.38 -9.96 0.87
CA TYR A 129 13.16 -9.36 -0.44
C TYR A 129 12.46 -8.01 -0.28
N VAL A 130 13.23 -6.92 -0.42
CA VAL A 130 12.70 -5.55 -0.32
C VAL A 130 11.70 -5.21 -1.44
N SER A 131 11.78 -5.92 -2.54
CA SER A 131 10.96 -5.67 -3.73
C SER A 131 10.66 -7.04 -4.36
N ASP A 132 10.01 -7.91 -3.55
CA ASP A 132 9.59 -9.23 -4.02
C ASP A 132 8.69 -9.09 -5.24
N LEU A 133 7.76 -8.13 -5.19
CA LEU A 133 6.86 -7.81 -6.27
C LEU A 133 6.54 -6.31 -6.24
N GLU A 134 6.47 -5.68 -7.42
CA GLU A 134 6.00 -4.31 -7.57
C GLU A 134 4.93 -4.24 -8.66
N ILE A 135 3.83 -3.56 -8.37
CA ILE A 135 2.73 -3.32 -9.31
C ILE A 135 2.69 -1.82 -9.61
N PRO A 136 2.94 -1.38 -10.85
CA PRO A 136 2.69 0.01 -11.23
C PRO A 136 1.22 0.36 -10.97
N LEU A 137 0.97 1.49 -10.32
CA LEU A 137 -0.38 1.94 -10.02
C LEU A 137 -1.00 2.60 -11.26
N THR A 138 -1.16 1.79 -12.30
CA THR A 138 -1.80 2.15 -13.57
C THR A 138 -3.03 1.31 -13.77
N THR A 139 -3.93 1.75 -14.65
CA THR A 139 -5.12 0.97 -15.01
C THR A 139 -4.75 -0.44 -15.47
N GLN A 140 -3.71 -0.57 -16.30
CA GLN A 140 -3.22 -1.86 -16.77
C GLN A 140 -2.57 -2.67 -15.65
N GLY A 141 -1.67 -2.08 -14.86
CA GLY A 141 -0.97 -2.77 -13.76
C GLY A 141 -1.93 -3.32 -12.71
N LEU A 142 -3.03 -2.60 -12.44
CA LEU A 142 -4.08 -3.06 -11.51
C LEU A 142 -4.93 -4.20 -12.07
N ALA A 143 -5.02 -4.35 -13.39
CA ALA A 143 -5.76 -5.42 -14.05
C ALA A 143 -4.94 -6.69 -14.25
N ASP A 144 -3.62 -6.57 -14.29
CA ASP A 144 -2.71 -7.67 -14.60
C ASP A 144 -2.47 -8.60 -13.39
N LYS A 145 -2.11 -9.84 -13.70
CA LYS A 145 -1.46 -10.74 -12.76
C LYS A 145 0.05 -10.42 -12.75
N THR A 146 0.58 -10.02 -11.61
CA THR A 146 2.00 -9.71 -11.46
C THR A 146 2.71 -10.82 -10.70
N GLU A 147 3.86 -11.28 -11.21
CA GLU A 147 4.67 -12.35 -10.62
C GLU A 147 5.75 -11.78 -9.69
N GLY A 148 6.01 -12.48 -8.58
CA GLY A 148 7.06 -12.13 -7.63
C GLY A 148 8.41 -12.73 -7.99
N LYS A 149 9.45 -12.32 -7.26
CA LYS A 149 10.84 -12.75 -7.45
C LYS A 149 11.38 -13.56 -6.27
N GLY A 150 10.62 -13.60 -5.17
CA GLY A 150 11.00 -14.24 -3.91
C GLY A 150 9.98 -15.25 -3.42
N TYR A 151 9.40 -15.00 -2.26
CA TYR A 151 8.41 -15.89 -1.66
C TYR A 151 7.03 -15.76 -2.29
N ILE A 152 6.71 -14.61 -2.89
CA ILE A 152 5.44 -14.39 -3.58
C ILE A 152 5.53 -15.00 -4.98
N ARG A 153 4.59 -15.86 -5.32
CA ARG A 153 4.46 -16.41 -6.67
C ARG A 153 3.80 -15.41 -7.61
N TYR A 154 2.64 -14.85 -7.18
CA TYR A 154 1.95 -13.79 -7.90
C TYR A 154 0.93 -13.07 -7.03
N VAL A 155 0.54 -11.90 -7.49
CA VAL A 155 -0.58 -11.12 -6.94
C VAL A 155 -1.58 -10.80 -8.05
N ARG A 156 -2.86 -10.79 -7.70
CA ARG A 156 -3.97 -10.25 -8.49
C ARG A 156 -4.78 -9.28 -7.67
N LEU A 157 -5.16 -8.17 -8.28
CA LEU A 157 -6.02 -7.15 -7.70
C LEU A 157 -7.35 -7.14 -8.45
N ASN A 158 -8.47 -7.13 -7.72
CA ASN A 158 -9.81 -7.02 -8.28
C ASN A 158 -10.53 -5.88 -7.56
N LYS A 159 -10.95 -4.87 -8.31
CA LYS A 159 -11.75 -3.77 -7.75
C LYS A 159 -13.10 -4.30 -7.26
N ILE A 160 -13.56 -3.87 -6.07
CA ILE A 160 -14.79 -4.29 -5.43
C ILE A 160 -15.65 -3.09 -5.01
#